data_792cfbd2661d9fc099ad14ba75f26ab1
#
_entry.id   792cfbd2661d9fc099ad14ba75f26ab1
#
_cell.length_a   1.000
_cell.length_b   1.000
_cell.length_c   1.000
_cell.angle_alpha   90.00
_cell.angle_beta   90.00
_cell.angle_gamma   90.00
#
_symmetry.space_group_name_H-M   'P 1'
#
loop_
_entity.id
_entity.type
_entity.pdbx_description
1 polymer ?
#
loop_
_entity_poly.entity_id
_entity_poly.type
_entity_poly.pdbx_seq_one_letter_code
_entity_poly.pdbx_strand_id
1 'polypeptide(L)' 'MRRWTLVLRPGEELDYETGDWADALVVVAAGELELECRSGRRVRFAAGAVLAPSAVPVRRLFNPGPGPLILAAVTRRRR' A
#
# COMPACT_ATOMS: atom_id res chain seq x y z
N MET A 1 -5.44 -18.53 1.11
CA MET A 1 -4.71 -17.38 0.59
C MET A 1 -5.64 -16.49 -0.21
N ARG A 2 -5.51 -15.22 -0.03
CA ARG A 2 -6.36 -14.26 -0.69
C ARG A 2 -5.53 -13.21 -1.40
N ARG A 3 -5.95 -12.82 -2.58
CA ARG A 3 -5.26 -11.81 -3.38
C ARG A 3 -6.20 -10.73 -3.81
N TRP A 4 -5.71 -9.52 -3.90
CA TRP A 4 -6.50 -8.43 -4.49
C TRP A 4 -5.56 -7.38 -5.05
N THR A 5 -6.14 -6.54 -5.90
CA THR A 5 -5.41 -5.46 -6.56
C THR A 5 -6.08 -4.15 -6.19
N LEU A 6 -5.28 -3.15 -5.87
CA LEU A 6 -5.76 -1.82 -5.57
C LEU A 6 -5.13 -0.86 -6.56
N VAL A 7 -5.94 0.01 -7.15
CA VAL A 7 -5.46 1.01 -8.09
C VAL A 7 -5.79 2.39 -7.56
N LEU A 8 -4.77 3.25 -7.48
CA LEU A 8 -4.95 4.65 -7.09
C LEU A 8 -4.57 5.52 -8.28
N ARG A 9 -5.43 6.46 -8.62
CA ARG A 9 -5.15 7.42 -9.67
C ARG A 9 -4.17 8.47 -9.16
N PRO A 10 -3.51 9.21 -10.06
CA PRO A 10 -2.58 10.27 -9.62
C PRO A 10 -3.26 11.23 -8.65
N GLY A 11 -2.61 11.49 -7.53
CA GLY A 11 -3.14 12.39 -6.51
C GLY A 11 -4.15 11.77 -5.57
N GLU A 12 -4.56 10.55 -5.83
CA GLU A 12 -5.56 9.89 -5.00
C GLU A 12 -4.93 9.36 -3.72
N GLU A 13 -5.68 9.38 -2.63
CA GLU A 13 -5.21 8.85 -1.36
C GLU A 13 -6.27 7.94 -0.75
N LEU A 14 -5.81 7.05 0.11
CA LEU A 14 -6.66 6.07 0.75
C LEU A 14 -6.25 5.92 2.21
N ASP A 15 -7.21 6.01 3.11
CA ASP A 15 -6.94 5.79 4.52
C ASP A 15 -6.61 4.32 4.75
N TYR A 16 -5.64 4.07 5.61
CA TYR A 16 -5.22 2.71 5.92
C TYR A 16 -6.19 2.08 6.91
N GLU A 17 -6.71 0.91 6.54
CA GLU A 17 -7.61 0.15 7.40
C GLU A 17 -6.87 -1.10 7.86
N THR A 18 -6.51 -1.12 9.13
CA THR A 18 -5.70 -2.20 9.69
C THR A 18 -6.28 -3.58 9.41
N GLY A 19 -7.59 -3.73 9.53
CA GLY A 19 -8.22 -5.03 9.33
C GLY A 19 -8.07 -5.56 7.91
N ASP A 20 -8.08 -4.66 6.93
CA ASP A 20 -7.98 -5.07 5.54
C ASP A 20 -6.59 -5.54 5.16
N TRP A 21 -5.58 -5.06 5.87
CA TRP A 21 -4.19 -5.31 5.52
C TRP A 21 -3.48 -6.25 6.48
N ALA A 22 -4.20 -6.81 7.45
CA ALA A 22 -3.60 -7.72 8.41
C ALA A 22 -2.96 -8.91 7.69
N ASP A 23 -1.70 -9.18 8.01
CA ASP A 23 -0.95 -10.29 7.43
C ASP A 23 -0.79 -10.21 5.92
N ALA A 24 -0.97 -9.04 5.34
CA ALA A 24 -0.81 -8.88 3.90
C ALA A 24 0.62 -8.51 3.54
N LEU A 25 1.05 -9.02 2.39
CA LEU A 25 2.24 -8.52 1.72
C LEU A 25 1.77 -7.74 0.51
N VAL A 26 2.39 -6.60 0.26
CA VAL A 26 2.00 -5.72 -0.82
C VAL A 26 3.19 -5.50 -1.75
N VAL A 27 2.94 -5.64 -3.03
CA VAL A 27 3.94 -5.35 -4.06
C VAL A 27 3.49 -4.14 -4.83
N VAL A 28 4.39 -3.18 -5.03
CA VAL A 28 4.12 -2.04 -5.90
C VAL A 28 4.33 -2.56 -7.32
N ALA A 29 3.24 -2.86 -8.01
CA ALA A 29 3.30 -3.44 -9.35
C ALA A 29 3.59 -2.39 -10.41
N ALA A 30 3.12 -1.15 -10.20
CA ALA A 30 3.36 -0.05 -11.13
C ALA A 30 3.20 1.26 -10.39
N GLY A 31 3.93 2.27 -10.83
CA GLY A 31 3.84 3.61 -10.26
C GLY A 31 4.69 3.78 -9.01
N GLU A 32 4.31 4.74 -8.19
CA GLU A 32 4.99 5.05 -6.95
C GLU A 32 4.00 5.11 -5.82
N LEU A 33 4.39 4.57 -4.68
CA LEU A 33 3.56 4.59 -3.48
C LEU A 33 4.21 5.48 -2.43
N GLU A 34 3.43 6.37 -1.84
CA GLU A 34 3.89 7.11 -0.68
C GLU A 34 3.03 6.68 0.51
N LEU A 35 3.70 6.29 1.59
CA LEU A 35 3.02 5.98 2.84
C LEU A 35 3.19 7.12 3.80
N GLU A 36 2.10 7.55 4.41
CA GLU A 36 2.15 8.51 5.49
C GLU A 36 1.95 7.74 6.79
N CYS A 37 2.92 7.83 7.69
CA CYS A 37 2.85 7.17 8.98
C CYS A 37 2.10 8.03 9.98
N ARG A 38 1.69 7.43 11.09
CA ARG A 38 0.98 8.15 12.14
C ARG A 38 1.79 9.29 12.73
N SER A 39 3.10 9.18 12.67
CA SER A 39 4.00 10.23 13.14
C SER A 39 4.04 11.43 12.19
N GLY A 40 3.45 11.30 11.00
CA GLY A 40 3.55 12.32 9.96
C GLY A 40 4.69 12.06 9.00
N ARG A 41 5.53 11.08 9.30
CA ARG A 41 6.65 10.74 8.43
C ARG A 41 6.14 10.13 7.14
N ARG A 42 6.79 10.45 6.02
CA ARG A 42 6.42 9.92 4.72
C ARG A 42 7.56 9.14 4.12
N VAL A 43 7.22 8.02 3.48
CA VAL A 43 8.20 7.13 2.87
C VAL A 43 7.68 6.73 1.50
N ARG A 44 8.56 6.74 0.50
CA ARG A 44 8.20 6.38 -0.86
C ARG A 44 8.77 5.04 -1.27
N PHE A 45 8.01 4.35 -2.11
CA PHE A 45 8.40 3.06 -2.66
C PHE A 45 8.17 3.07 -4.15
N ALA A 46 9.14 2.59 -4.91
CA ALA A 46 9.03 2.50 -6.36
C ALA A 46 8.48 1.13 -6.75
N ALA A 47 8.13 0.99 -8.02
CA ALA A 47 7.66 -0.28 -8.56
C ALA A 47 8.70 -1.37 -8.29
N GLY A 48 8.22 -2.53 -7.89
CA GLY A 48 9.06 -3.65 -7.50
C GLY A 48 9.25 -3.79 -6.00
N ALA A 49 8.93 -2.76 -5.23
CA ALA A 49 9.06 -2.83 -3.78
C ALA A 49 8.02 -3.78 -3.19
N VAL A 50 8.43 -4.49 -2.14
CA VAL A 50 7.54 -5.39 -1.41
C VAL A 50 7.53 -4.94 0.04
N LEU A 51 6.36 -4.81 0.62
CA LEU A 51 6.26 -4.35 2.00
C LEU A 51 5.15 -5.07 2.75
N ALA A 52 5.28 -5.06 4.07
CA ALA A 52 4.28 -5.59 4.98
C ALA A 52 3.71 -4.41 5.76
N PRO A 53 2.57 -3.83 5.33
CA PRO A 53 2.05 -2.62 5.98
C PRO A 53 1.79 -2.77 7.46
N SER A 54 1.44 -3.96 7.92
CA SER A 54 1.17 -4.17 9.33
C SER A 54 2.41 -4.01 10.22
N ALA A 55 3.60 -4.02 9.61
CA ALA A 55 4.84 -3.83 10.36
C ALA A 55 5.19 -2.35 10.57
N VAL A 56 4.39 -1.44 10.00
CA VAL A 56 4.66 -0.02 10.03
C VAL A 56 3.41 0.71 10.49
N PRO A 57 3.51 1.78 11.29
CA PRO A 57 2.33 2.50 11.75
C PRO A 57 1.78 3.40 10.62
N VAL A 58 1.14 2.81 9.64
CA VAL A 58 0.63 3.50 8.46
C VAL A 58 -0.69 4.19 8.77
N ARG A 59 -0.82 5.42 8.30
CA ARG A 59 -2.06 6.16 8.39
C ARG A 59 -2.75 6.22 7.03
N ARG A 60 -2.00 6.42 5.97
CA ARG A 60 -2.57 6.71 4.67
C ARG A 60 -1.65 6.28 3.54
N LEU A 61 -2.26 5.85 2.44
CA LEU A 61 -1.53 5.55 1.21
C LEU A 61 -1.85 6.65 0.20
N PHE A 62 -0.87 7.03 -0.59
CA PHE A 62 -1.01 8.12 -1.52
C PHE A 62 -0.26 7.83 -2.82
N ASN A 63 -0.82 8.25 -3.94
CA ASN A 63 -0.14 8.16 -5.24
C ASN A 63 0.44 9.53 -5.61
N PRO A 64 1.76 9.73 -5.42
CA PRO A 64 2.38 11.01 -5.73
C PRO A 64 2.82 11.14 -7.18
N GLY A 65 2.71 10.09 -7.96
CA GLY A 65 3.23 10.07 -9.32
C GLY A 65 2.25 10.57 -10.36
N PRO A 66 2.71 10.68 -11.60
CA PRO A 66 1.87 11.17 -12.70
C PRO A 66 1.02 10.09 -13.34
N GLY A 67 1.27 8.82 -13.05
CA GLY A 67 0.51 7.71 -13.60
C GLY A 67 -0.19 6.92 -12.51
N PRO A 68 -0.89 5.86 -12.90
CA PRO A 68 -1.61 5.05 -11.92
C PRO A 68 -0.65 4.27 -11.02
N LEU A 69 -1.05 4.13 -9.77
CA LEU A 69 -0.35 3.29 -8.80
C LEU A 69 -1.13 1.99 -8.69
N ILE A 70 -0.47 0.88 -8.93
CA ILE A 70 -1.10 -0.44 -8.86
C ILE A 70 -0.41 -1.24 -7.77
N LEU A 71 -1.19 -1.66 -6.78
CA LEU A 71 -0.70 -2.47 -5.69
C LEU A 71 -1.31 -3.85 -5.78
N ALA A 72 -0.47 -4.87 -5.68
CA ALA A 72 -0.93 -6.25 -5.63
C ALA A 72 -0.72 -6.74 -4.21
N ALA A 73 -1.78 -7.19 -3.58
CA ALA A 73 -1.72 -7.63 -2.20
C ALA A 73 -2.06 -9.12 -2.10
N VAL A 74 -1.41 -9.78 -1.16
CA VAL A 74 -1.68 -11.17 -0.89
C VAL A 74 -1.61 -11.39 0.62
N THR A 75 -2.56 -12.16 1.15
CA THR A 75 -2.55 -12.51 2.56
C THR A 75 -2.66 -14.01 2.71
N ARG A 76 -1.99 -14.54 3.72
CA ARG A 76 -2.07 -15.95 4.07
C ARG A 76 -3.13 -16.26 5.08
N ARG A 77 -3.97 -15.26 5.48
CA ARG A 77 -4.98 -15.45 6.44
C ARG A 77 -5.87 -16.59 6.08
N ARG A 78 -6.12 -17.52 7.00
CA ARG A 78 -6.98 -18.59 6.77
C ARG A 78 -8.28 -18.35 7.31
N ARG A 79 -9.15 -18.76 7.08
CA ARG A 79 -10.31 -18.64 7.66
C ARG A 79 -11.02 -18.66 7.65
#